data_eca78fe97e84763166b23df1823d4beb
#
_entry.id   eca78fe97e84763166b23df1823d4beb
#
_cell.length_a   1.000
_cell.length_b   1.000
_cell.length_c   1.000
_cell.angle_alpha   90.00
_cell.angle_beta   90.00
_cell.angle_gamma   90.00
#
_symmetry.space_group_name_H-M   'P 1'
#
loop_
_entity.id
_entity.type
_entity.pdbx_description
1 polymer ?
#
loop_
_entity_poly.entity_id
_entity_poly.type
_entity_poly.pdbx_seq_one_letter_code
_entity_poly.pdbx_strand_id
1 'polypeptide(L)'
;MAVVVWIVEGTWRACVDAARAHTPEDADIVLVHVTPADVPGAAHGAFAGLLGRGHPAGHRPAEGWGRDPGTSLEHLAAASARQLLQDAADRLARPCTRTERTGRVEREVVAAAEGCDLLILARDGDRTHLGPHSLGPAARFVVDHAPCPVLLVWPEPPPGLPTMPPPPPGHTV
;
A
#
# COMPACT_ATOMS: atom_id res chain seq x y z
N MET A 1 3.83 14.12 -18.37
CA MET A 1 4.17 14.06 -16.94
C MET A 1 3.76 12.70 -16.43
N ALA A 2 4.72 11.90 -15.97
CA ALA A 2 4.47 10.56 -15.44
C ALA A 2 4.28 10.64 -13.92
N VAL A 3 3.14 10.17 -13.43
CA VAL A 3 2.74 10.27 -12.02
C VAL A 3 2.40 8.90 -11.48
N VAL A 4 3.02 8.52 -10.38
CA VAL A 4 2.68 7.31 -9.65
C VAL A 4 1.86 7.69 -8.41
N VAL A 5 0.73 7.02 -8.21
CA VAL A 5 -0.13 7.21 -7.04
C VAL A 5 -0.16 5.89 -6.27
N TRP A 6 0.36 5.90 -5.05
CA TRP A 6 0.34 4.72 -4.20
C TRP A 6 -1.03 4.56 -3.53
N ILE A 7 -1.69 3.46 -3.84
CA ILE A 7 -3.06 3.15 -3.41
C ILE A 7 -3.02 2.20 -2.23
N VAL A 8 -3.42 2.68 -1.06
CA VAL A 8 -3.50 1.92 0.20
C VAL A 8 -4.91 2.04 0.76
N GLU A 9 -5.46 0.92 1.21
CA GLU A 9 -6.79 0.91 1.84
C GLU A 9 -6.85 1.91 3.01
N GLY A 10 -7.96 2.64 3.12
CA GLY A 10 -8.16 3.68 4.15
C GLY A 10 -7.57 5.05 3.81
N THR A 11 -6.61 5.17 2.89
CA THR A 11 -5.96 6.47 2.57
C THR A 11 -6.02 6.85 1.08
N TRP A 12 -6.29 5.92 0.20
CA TRP A 12 -6.22 6.09 -1.25
C TRP A 12 -7.05 7.25 -1.82
N ARG A 13 -8.19 7.56 -1.17
CA ARG A 13 -9.07 8.64 -1.64
C ARG A 13 -8.36 9.99 -1.68
N ALA A 14 -7.62 10.30 -0.62
CA ALA A 14 -6.86 11.55 -0.56
C ALA A 14 -5.74 11.60 -1.61
N CYS A 15 -5.08 10.47 -1.88
CA CYS A 15 -4.05 10.37 -2.92
C CYS A 15 -4.65 10.62 -4.32
N VAL A 16 -5.81 10.04 -4.61
CA VAL A 16 -6.50 10.24 -5.88
C VAL A 16 -7.01 11.67 -6.03
N ASP A 17 -7.58 12.26 -4.98
CA ASP A 17 -8.03 13.65 -5.00
C ASP A 17 -6.86 14.62 -5.21
N ALA A 18 -5.71 14.34 -4.58
CA ALA A 18 -4.48 15.10 -4.78
C ALA A 18 -3.96 14.97 -6.22
N ALA A 19 -4.01 13.77 -6.80
CA ALA A 19 -3.65 13.56 -8.21
C ALA A 19 -4.54 14.42 -9.13
N ARG A 20 -5.84 14.45 -8.88
CA ARG A 20 -6.77 15.29 -9.65
C ARG A 20 -6.48 16.78 -9.53
N ALA A 21 -6.13 17.23 -8.32
CA ALA A 21 -5.94 18.64 -8.01
C ALA A 21 -4.58 19.20 -8.44
N HIS A 22 -3.55 18.36 -8.44
CA HIS A 22 -2.16 18.81 -8.57
C HIS A 22 -1.43 18.29 -9.81
N THR A 23 -2.09 17.53 -10.67
CA THR A 23 -1.47 17.05 -11.91
C THR A 23 -2.23 17.55 -13.15
N PRO A 24 -1.54 17.83 -14.27
CA PRO A 24 -2.16 18.19 -15.53
C PRO A 24 -3.17 17.14 -16.00
N GLU A 25 -4.15 17.53 -16.78
CA GLU A 25 -5.20 16.62 -17.30
C GLU A 25 -4.63 15.53 -18.21
N ASP A 26 -3.55 15.84 -18.93
CA ASP A 26 -2.82 14.96 -19.85
C ASP A 26 -1.70 14.15 -19.15
N ALA A 27 -1.60 14.18 -17.82
CA ALA A 27 -0.61 13.39 -17.09
C ALA A 27 -0.86 11.89 -17.25
N ASP A 28 0.21 11.13 -17.48
CA ASP A 28 0.22 9.67 -17.45
C ASP A 28 0.18 9.18 -16.00
N ILE A 29 -0.98 8.75 -15.55
CA ILE A 29 -1.18 8.32 -14.16
C ILE A 29 -1.14 6.81 -14.04
N VAL A 30 -0.32 6.32 -13.11
CA VAL A 30 -0.23 4.92 -12.72
C VAL A 30 -0.70 4.78 -11.28
N LEU A 31 -1.80 4.07 -11.08
CA LEU A 31 -2.28 3.68 -9.75
C LEU A 31 -1.59 2.37 -9.36
N VAL A 32 -0.82 2.38 -8.27
CA VAL A 32 -0.06 1.22 -7.81
C VAL A 32 -0.60 0.74 -6.47
N HIS A 33 -0.96 -0.53 -6.39
CA HIS A 33 -1.23 -1.23 -5.13
C HIS A 33 -0.22 -2.34 -4.95
N VAL A 34 0.29 -2.51 -3.73
CA VAL A 34 1.26 -3.56 -3.39
C VAL A 34 0.69 -4.47 -2.31
N THR A 35 0.58 -5.75 -2.64
CA THR A 35 0.22 -6.80 -1.68
C THR A 35 1.49 -7.33 -1.03
N PRO A 36 1.61 -7.34 0.31
CA PRO A 36 2.76 -7.91 0.99
C PRO A 36 2.96 -9.40 0.64
N ALA A 37 4.20 -9.81 0.36
CA ALA A 37 4.52 -11.20 0.02
C ALA A 37 4.30 -12.18 1.18
N ASP A 38 4.29 -11.69 2.43
CA ASP A 38 4.14 -12.51 3.63
C ASP A 38 2.70 -12.99 3.89
N VAL A 39 1.71 -12.38 3.24
CA VAL A 39 0.30 -12.76 3.41
C VAL A 39 0.01 -14.18 2.92
N PRO A 40 0.50 -14.62 1.75
CA PRO A 40 0.38 -16.02 1.32
C PRO A 40 1.14 -16.99 2.21
N GLY A 41 2.38 -16.66 2.60
CA GLY A 41 3.25 -17.53 3.41
C GLY A 41 2.74 -17.77 4.83
N ALA A 42 2.17 -16.78 5.47
CA ALA A 42 1.59 -16.90 6.81
C ALA A 42 0.39 -17.84 6.83
N ALA A 43 -0.44 -17.80 5.79
CA ALA A 43 -1.60 -18.69 5.65
C ALA A 43 -1.16 -20.15 5.45
N HIS A 44 -0.16 -20.42 4.60
CA HIS A 44 0.37 -21.78 4.39
C HIS A 44 1.08 -22.32 5.65
N GLY A 45 1.85 -21.51 6.36
CA GLY A 45 2.56 -21.91 7.57
C GLY A 45 1.64 -22.25 8.75
N ALA A 46 0.56 -21.51 8.94
CA ALA A 46 -0.40 -21.75 10.01
C ALA A 46 -1.16 -23.08 9.82
N PHE A 47 -1.53 -23.41 8.60
CA PHE A 47 -2.23 -24.66 8.29
C PHE A 47 -1.30 -25.88 8.25
N ALA A 48 -0.08 -25.76 7.76
CA ALA A 48 0.91 -26.85 7.77
C ALA A 48 1.26 -27.27 9.20
N GLY A 49 1.33 -26.33 10.15
CA GLY A 49 1.56 -26.63 11.56
C GLY A 49 0.38 -27.33 12.25
N LEU A 50 -0.84 -27.11 11.81
CA LEU A 50 -2.04 -27.73 12.37
C LEU A 50 -2.26 -29.16 11.87
N LEU A 51 -1.87 -29.46 10.64
CA LEU A 51 -2.03 -30.79 10.01
C LEU A 51 -0.86 -31.73 10.30
N GLY A 52 0.28 -31.20 10.80
CA GLY A 52 1.51 -31.97 11.03
C GLY A 52 1.55 -32.79 12.32
N ARG A 53 0.58 -32.70 13.23
CA ARG A 53 0.55 -33.45 14.48
C ARG A 53 -0.57 -34.50 14.50
N GLY A 54 -0.32 -35.67 13.92
CA GLY A 54 -1.11 -36.83 14.22
C GLY A 54 -1.80 -37.57 13.07
N HIS A 55 -1.03 -38.01 12.04
CA HIS A 55 -1.55 -39.05 11.16
C HIS A 55 -0.50 -40.16 11.00
N PRO A 56 -0.84 -41.43 11.35
CA PRO A 56 -0.05 -42.58 10.97
C PRO A 56 -0.13 -42.77 9.45
N ALA A 57 1.03 -43.09 8.85
CA ALA A 57 1.18 -43.35 7.44
C ALA A 57 0.19 -44.46 6.99
N GLY A 58 -0.66 -44.16 6.03
CA GLY A 58 -1.46 -45.20 5.41
C GLY A 58 -2.86 -44.90 4.91
N HIS A 59 -3.18 -43.69 4.46
CA HIS A 59 -4.43 -43.49 3.71
C HIS A 59 -4.16 -42.63 2.48
N ARG A 60 -4.47 -43.17 1.28
CA ARG A 60 -4.58 -42.42 0.02
C ARG A 60 -5.57 -41.29 0.20
N PRO A 61 -5.27 -40.05 -0.23
CA PRO A 61 -6.25 -38.99 -0.22
C PRO A 61 -7.40 -39.37 -1.15
N ALA A 62 -8.61 -39.39 -0.63
CA ALA A 62 -9.82 -39.47 -1.43
C ALA A 62 -9.90 -38.21 -2.29
N GLU A 63 -10.03 -38.36 -3.59
CA GLU A 63 -10.37 -37.32 -4.54
C GLU A 63 -11.66 -36.65 -4.06
N GLY A 64 -11.58 -35.38 -3.62
CA GLY A 64 -12.78 -34.62 -3.27
C GLY A 64 -12.65 -33.60 -2.13
N TRP A 65 -11.49 -33.38 -1.56
CA TRP A 65 -11.31 -32.31 -0.54
C TRP A 65 -10.74 -31.05 -1.17
N GLY A 66 -11.63 -30.14 -1.29
CA GLY A 66 -11.65 -28.76 -1.64
C GLY A 66 -10.35 -27.98 -1.65
N ARG A 67 -10.37 -26.96 -2.52
CA ARG A 67 -9.40 -25.88 -2.71
C ARG A 67 -8.59 -25.61 -1.45
N ASP A 68 -7.27 -25.62 -1.62
CA ASP A 68 -6.30 -25.22 -0.59
C ASP A 68 -6.73 -23.86 0.01
N PRO A 69 -6.93 -23.76 1.34
CA PRO A 69 -7.30 -22.50 1.99
C PRO A 69 -6.34 -21.36 1.68
N GLY A 70 -5.04 -21.63 1.47
CA GLY A 70 -4.05 -20.67 1.06
C GLY A 70 -4.37 -20.06 -0.31
N THR A 71 -4.68 -20.90 -1.29
CA THR A 71 -5.09 -20.46 -2.63
C THR A 71 -6.38 -19.62 -2.59
N SER A 72 -7.31 -19.95 -1.68
CA SER A 72 -8.55 -19.16 -1.52
C SER A 72 -8.27 -17.77 -0.95
N LEU A 73 -7.35 -17.64 0.00
CA LEU A 73 -6.94 -16.35 0.57
C LEU A 73 -6.18 -15.48 -0.44
N GLU A 74 -5.30 -16.09 -1.25
CA GLU A 74 -4.61 -15.40 -2.34
C GLU A 74 -5.60 -14.85 -3.37
N HIS A 75 -6.59 -15.62 -3.77
CA HIS A 75 -7.63 -15.19 -4.69
C HIS A 75 -8.49 -14.05 -4.11
N LEU A 76 -8.82 -14.10 -2.83
CA LEU A 76 -9.55 -13.03 -2.15
C LEU A 76 -8.71 -11.74 -2.06
N ALA A 77 -7.42 -11.84 -1.69
CA ALA A 77 -6.53 -10.70 -1.62
C ALA A 77 -6.36 -10.04 -3.01
N ALA A 78 -6.14 -10.83 -4.05
CA ALA A 78 -6.06 -10.33 -5.42
C ALA A 78 -7.38 -9.71 -5.91
N ALA A 79 -8.52 -10.27 -5.52
CA ALA A 79 -9.82 -9.67 -5.85
C ALA A 79 -10.02 -8.32 -5.14
N SER A 80 -9.65 -8.23 -3.86
CA SER A 80 -9.70 -6.97 -3.10
C SER A 80 -8.78 -5.91 -3.67
N ALA A 81 -7.55 -6.27 -4.04
CA ALA A 81 -6.60 -5.36 -4.68
C ALA A 81 -7.12 -4.79 -6.01
N ARG A 82 -7.68 -5.67 -6.86
CA ARG A 82 -8.29 -5.24 -8.12
C ARG A 82 -9.48 -4.31 -7.91
N GLN A 83 -10.35 -4.61 -6.93
CA GLN A 83 -11.49 -3.76 -6.61
C GLN A 83 -11.03 -2.39 -6.10
N LEU A 84 -10.05 -2.36 -5.21
CA LEU A 84 -9.46 -1.12 -4.69
C LEU A 84 -8.89 -0.24 -5.81
N LEU A 85 -8.14 -0.83 -6.74
CA LEU A 85 -7.60 -0.12 -7.90
C LEU A 85 -8.70 0.34 -8.86
N GLN A 86 -9.79 -0.41 -9.01
CA GLN A 86 -10.94 0.00 -9.80
C GLN A 86 -11.64 1.19 -9.16
N ASP A 87 -11.95 1.14 -7.87
CA ASP A 87 -12.59 2.23 -7.14
C ASP A 87 -11.75 3.51 -7.19
N ALA A 88 -10.41 3.37 -7.12
CA ALA A 88 -9.50 4.48 -7.25
C ALA A 88 -9.51 5.08 -8.67
N ALA A 89 -9.55 4.26 -9.70
CA ALA A 89 -9.65 4.70 -11.10
C ALA A 89 -10.99 5.40 -11.37
N ASP A 90 -12.09 4.86 -10.86
CA ASP A 90 -13.42 5.45 -11.01
C ASP A 90 -13.48 6.83 -10.33
N ARG A 91 -12.88 6.96 -9.14
CA ARG A 91 -12.79 8.25 -8.44
C ARG A 91 -11.86 9.23 -9.16
N LEU A 92 -10.77 8.76 -9.76
CA LEU A 92 -9.86 9.59 -10.54
C LEU A 92 -10.58 10.21 -11.74
N ALA A 93 -11.51 9.47 -12.36
CA ALA A 93 -12.33 9.88 -13.49
C ALA A 93 -11.51 10.40 -14.68
N ARG A 94 -10.31 9.86 -14.89
CA ARG A 94 -9.39 10.13 -15.99
C ARG A 94 -8.73 8.84 -16.45
N PRO A 95 -8.19 8.77 -17.68
CA PRO A 95 -7.38 7.64 -18.11
C PRO A 95 -6.21 7.39 -17.15
N CYS A 96 -6.01 6.14 -16.75
CA CYS A 96 -4.90 5.74 -15.91
C CYS A 96 -4.55 4.27 -16.14
N THR A 97 -3.31 3.91 -15.81
CA THR A 97 -2.86 2.53 -15.72
C THR A 97 -3.03 2.03 -14.29
N ARG A 98 -3.50 0.80 -14.12
CA ARG A 98 -3.62 0.14 -12.82
C ARG A 98 -2.58 -0.97 -12.73
N THR A 99 -1.78 -0.94 -11.70
CA THR A 99 -0.68 -1.89 -11.49
C THR A 99 -0.80 -2.51 -10.12
N GLU A 100 -0.92 -3.82 -10.08
CA GLU A 100 -0.82 -4.63 -8.87
C GLU A 100 0.60 -5.22 -8.80
N ARG A 101 1.25 -5.11 -7.64
CA ARG A 101 2.56 -5.68 -7.36
C ARG A 101 2.49 -6.54 -6.11
N THR A 102 3.40 -7.49 -5.99
CA THR A 102 3.54 -8.34 -4.80
C THR A 102 4.99 -8.32 -4.35
N GLY A 103 5.23 -8.05 -3.07
CA GLY A 103 6.59 -7.99 -2.55
C GLY A 103 6.69 -7.22 -1.23
N ARG A 104 7.89 -6.72 -0.95
CA ARG A 104 8.07 -5.75 0.14
C ARG A 104 7.52 -4.40 -0.29
N VAL A 105 6.44 -3.99 0.38
CA VAL A 105 5.63 -2.84 -0.01
C VAL A 105 6.46 -1.60 -0.33
N GLU A 106 7.35 -1.22 0.58
CA GLU A 106 8.17 -0.02 0.44
C GLU A 106 9.15 -0.10 -0.75
N ARG A 107 9.68 -1.29 -1.05
CA ARG A 107 10.60 -1.48 -2.17
C ARG A 107 9.87 -1.48 -3.51
N GLU A 108 8.71 -2.12 -3.57
CA GLU A 108 7.89 -2.16 -4.77
C GLU A 108 7.36 -0.79 -5.15
N VAL A 109 7.03 0.06 -4.17
CA VAL A 109 6.61 1.45 -4.41
C VAL A 109 7.77 2.29 -4.94
N VAL A 110 8.96 2.19 -4.34
CA VAL A 110 10.16 2.91 -4.82
C VAL A 110 10.51 2.48 -6.24
N ALA A 111 10.49 1.16 -6.53
CA ALA A 111 10.73 0.64 -7.87
C ALA A 111 9.67 1.10 -8.89
N ALA A 112 8.40 1.22 -8.47
CA ALA A 112 7.35 1.75 -9.33
C ALA A 112 7.53 3.24 -9.66
N ALA A 113 8.22 3.97 -8.80
CA ALA A 113 8.50 5.40 -8.96
C ALA A 113 9.73 5.70 -9.82
N GLU A 114 10.47 4.69 -10.28
CA GLU A 114 11.62 4.91 -11.17
C GLU A 114 11.18 5.56 -12.49
N GLY A 115 11.82 6.69 -12.82
CA GLY A 115 11.54 7.43 -14.06
C GLY A 115 10.23 8.22 -14.08
N CYS A 116 9.49 8.30 -12.98
CA CYS A 116 8.33 9.18 -12.89
C CYS A 116 8.72 10.60 -12.45
N ASP A 117 7.84 11.55 -12.74
CA ASP A 117 8.02 12.97 -12.39
C ASP A 117 7.46 13.29 -11.00
N LEU A 118 6.56 12.46 -10.48
CA LEU A 118 5.90 12.68 -9.19
C LEU A 118 5.39 11.36 -8.60
N LEU A 119 5.65 11.16 -7.31
CA LEU A 119 5.03 10.11 -6.51
C LEU A 119 4.07 10.74 -5.50
N ILE A 120 2.82 10.25 -5.47
CA ILE A 120 1.80 10.70 -4.52
C ILE A 120 1.51 9.59 -3.53
N LEU A 121 1.62 9.89 -2.23
CA LEU A 121 1.27 8.98 -1.15
C LEU A 121 0.65 9.72 0.03
N ALA A 122 -0.06 8.99 0.87
CA ALA A 122 -0.67 9.55 2.08
C ALA A 122 0.11 9.20 3.34
N ARG A 123 -0.08 10.00 4.37
CA ARG A 123 0.33 9.68 5.73
C ARG A 123 -0.52 8.53 6.26
N ASP A 124 0.12 7.50 6.78
CA ASP A 124 -0.46 6.23 7.20
C ASP A 124 -0.15 5.84 8.66
N GLY A 125 0.54 6.73 9.39
CA GLY A 125 0.88 6.55 10.81
C GLY A 125 -0.12 7.19 11.76
N ASP A 126 0.39 7.74 12.87
CA ASP A 126 -0.42 8.49 13.84
C ASP A 126 -0.87 9.84 13.25
N ARG A 127 -2.16 9.98 12.99
CA ARG A 127 -2.77 11.16 12.38
C ARG A 127 -3.33 12.14 13.39
N THR A 128 -3.16 11.89 14.67
CA THR A 128 -3.65 12.76 15.75
C THR A 128 -2.70 13.91 16.08
N HIS A 129 -1.43 13.79 15.69
CA HIS A 129 -0.38 14.76 15.96
C HIS A 129 0.40 15.10 14.68
N LEU A 130 0.82 16.38 14.59
CA LEU A 130 1.79 16.79 13.58
C LEU A 130 3.17 16.22 13.94
N GLY A 131 3.90 15.75 12.95
CA GLY A 131 5.28 15.31 13.15
C GLY A 131 5.60 13.95 12.55
N PRO A 132 6.76 13.39 12.88
CA PRO A 132 7.31 12.23 12.20
C PRO A 132 6.50 10.94 12.43
N HIS A 133 5.76 10.82 13.51
CA HIS A 133 4.92 9.64 13.78
C HIS A 133 3.71 9.52 12.86
N SER A 134 3.36 10.57 12.12
CA SER A 134 2.30 10.54 11.11
C SER A 134 2.65 9.71 9.86
N LEU A 135 3.91 9.33 9.70
CA LEU A 135 4.37 8.37 8.70
C LEU A 135 4.59 7.01 9.33
N GLY A 136 3.93 6.00 8.83
CA GLY A 136 4.23 4.61 9.13
C GLY A 136 5.59 4.17 8.55
N PRO A 137 6.08 2.99 8.90
CA PRO A 137 7.41 2.54 8.49
C PRO A 137 7.60 2.49 6.96
N ALA A 138 6.61 1.97 6.23
CA ALA A 138 6.68 1.85 4.78
C ALA A 138 6.64 3.22 4.09
N ALA A 139 5.71 4.11 4.49
CA ALA A 139 5.64 5.46 3.92
C ALA A 139 6.90 6.27 4.22
N ARG A 140 7.48 6.15 5.42
CA ARG A 140 8.75 6.80 5.77
C ARG A 140 9.87 6.32 4.87
N PHE A 141 10.02 5.00 4.70
CA PHE A 141 11.04 4.45 3.81
C PHE A 141 10.88 4.98 2.38
N VAL A 142 9.65 5.00 1.86
CA VAL A 142 9.36 5.52 0.52
C VAL A 142 9.74 6.99 0.39
N VAL A 143 9.39 7.84 1.36
CA VAL A 143 9.76 9.27 1.34
C VAL A 143 11.28 9.45 1.34
N ASP A 144 12.00 8.64 2.12
CA ASP A 144 13.46 8.75 2.24
C ASP A 144 14.20 8.23 0.98
N HIS A 145 13.59 7.34 0.19
CA HIS A 145 14.25 6.64 -0.90
C HIS A 145 13.61 6.88 -2.29
N ALA A 146 12.56 7.68 -2.37
CA ALA A 146 11.91 7.95 -3.66
C ALA A 146 12.88 8.59 -4.65
N PRO A 147 12.96 8.10 -5.92
CA PRO A 147 13.86 8.62 -6.92
C PRO A 147 13.33 9.90 -7.62
N CYS A 148 12.19 10.42 -7.16
CA CYS A 148 11.47 11.53 -7.75
C CYS A 148 10.85 12.42 -6.66
N PRO A 149 10.35 13.64 -6.99
CA PRO A 149 9.54 14.45 -6.09
C PRO A 149 8.38 13.68 -5.49
N VAL A 150 8.09 13.95 -4.22
CA VAL A 150 7.03 13.28 -3.46
C VAL A 150 5.98 14.30 -3.02
N LEU A 151 4.72 14.05 -3.35
CA LEU A 151 3.57 14.75 -2.78
C LEU A 151 2.99 13.90 -1.65
N LEU A 152 3.21 14.35 -0.42
CA LEU A 152 2.72 13.70 0.78
C LEU A 152 1.43 14.38 1.25
N VAL A 153 0.35 13.61 1.31
CA VAL A 153 -0.97 14.15 1.64
C VAL A 153 -1.49 13.64 2.99
N TRP A 154 -2.33 14.44 3.62
CA TRP A 154 -3.12 13.99 4.76
C TRP A 154 -4.40 13.33 4.24
N PRO A 155 -4.74 12.10 4.70
CA PRO A 155 -5.98 11.43 4.28
C PRO A 155 -7.25 12.06 4.84
N GLU A 156 -7.09 12.85 5.89
CA GLU A 156 -8.11 13.60 6.60
C GLU A 156 -7.60 15.03 6.86
N PRO A 157 -8.41 15.99 7.30
CA PRO A 157 -7.90 17.29 7.69
C PRO A 157 -6.75 17.16 8.70
N PRO A 158 -5.62 17.85 8.48
CA PRO A 158 -4.45 17.71 9.35
C PRO A 158 -4.79 18.19 10.78
N PRO A 159 -4.15 17.59 11.81
CA PRO A 159 -4.28 18.08 13.17
C PRO A 159 -3.75 19.50 13.31
N GLY A 160 -4.26 20.23 14.28
CA GLY A 160 -3.88 21.63 14.50
C GLY A 160 -2.42 21.81 14.94
N LEU A 161 -1.85 22.98 14.70
CA LEU A 161 -0.46 23.33 15.09
C LEU A 161 -0.12 23.05 16.56
N PRO A 162 -1.04 23.19 17.54
CA PRO A 162 -0.74 22.86 18.94
C PRO A 162 -0.34 21.38 19.19
N THR A 163 -0.62 20.49 18.24
CA THR A 163 -0.23 19.07 18.32
C THR A 163 1.22 18.82 17.91
N MET A 164 1.93 19.85 17.43
CA MET A 164 3.32 19.74 17.04
C MET A 164 4.19 19.46 18.28
N PRO A 165 5.06 18.44 18.26
CA PRO A 165 5.99 18.20 19.35
C PRO A 165 6.96 19.38 19.50
N PRO A 166 7.45 19.63 20.75
CA PRO A 166 8.49 20.64 20.95
C PRO A 166 9.74 20.30 20.14
N PRO A 167 10.51 21.32 19.72
CA PRO A 167 11.78 21.07 19.04
C PRO A 167 12.72 20.25 19.92
N PRO A 168 13.55 19.38 19.31
CA PRO A 168 14.53 18.60 20.08
C PRO A 168 15.49 19.53 20.83
N PRO A 169 15.89 19.19 22.07
CA PRO A 169 16.81 20.01 22.83
C PRO A 169 18.15 20.17 22.08
N GLY A 170 18.59 21.41 21.89
CA GLY A 170 19.87 21.73 21.24
C GLY A 170 19.80 22.41 19.85
N HIS A 171 18.64 22.59 19.26
CA HIS A 171 18.45 23.43 18.09
C HIS A 171 18.00 24.86 18.49
N THR A 172 18.92 25.63 19.04
CA THR A 172 18.79 27.10 19.04
C THR A 172 19.36 27.59 17.71
N VAL A 173 18.53 28.22 16.92
CA VAL A 173 18.94 28.95 15.70
C VAL A 173 19.65 30.22 16.12
#